data_fcdda4c4a8e0fa90e299f10ce630ef01
#
_entry.id   fcdda4c4a8e0fa90e299f10ce630ef01
#
_cell.length_a   1.000
_cell.length_b   1.000
_cell.length_c   1.000
_cell.angle_alpha   90.00
_cell.angle_beta   90.00
_cell.angle_gamma   90.00
#
_symmetry.space_group_name_H-M   'P 1'
#
loop_
_entity.id
_entity.type
_entity.pdbx_description
1 polymer ?
#
loop_
_entity_poly.entity_id
_entity_poly.type
_entity_poly.pdbx_seq_one_letter_code
_entity_poly.pdbx_strand_id
1 'polypeptide(L)'
;MPLTAKRPARWSWRSLLPWVVGVLPLLCGLLVMRWQTEHDLHVSSQTTAKEVVGHIEQILDSLSIAANHLLPMAGLPCEQVQLALRGEVTRNAFVRSTNLFDHDTLYCSSLFGDFDEPVDARDYTDGQLWLMDGNSVTPGHPLLVYRVSAGDRGAISTVDGGHLLTALRLIGEDDELQVQVGNHWMGANGKVHSGTPPVAASAAVTFSSTRYPFSVHGGYAASKPGEVMRARYPALLSLLLVLGVLAGAACRWQLRRASSPRAELERALEANEFVPYFQPVVRNGDYHWAGIEVLMRWQHPREGLVRPDLFIPYAEHSGQIVAMTRSLMLATAQALAPHVALLEDGFHVGVNITADHCRDLSLLDDCQTFLQHFPPGRVVLTLELTERKLLEPTPVTLELFEKLHAQGVMIALDDFGTGVSSLNYLRQFKVDYLKIDQSFVAMIGGDALSQHILDTIIELSAKLDLGIVAEGVETEVQRDYLARHGVDFQQGYLFARPMPAHELLLALAARPGSPRLPQGNAPEIMRG
;
A
#
# COMPACT_ATOMS: atom_id res chain seq x y z
N MET A 1 -6.97 -16.81 44.07
CA MET A 1 -5.98 -16.32 43.10
C MET A 1 -6.43 -16.77 41.71
N PRO A 2 -6.92 -15.92 40.86
CA PRO A 2 -7.07 -16.24 39.42
C PRO A 2 -5.95 -15.61 38.64
N LEU A 3 -5.20 -16.46 37.92
CA LEU A 3 -4.17 -16.11 36.96
C LEU A 3 -4.82 -15.47 35.74
N THR A 4 -4.72 -14.16 35.62
CA THR A 4 -5.07 -13.45 34.39
C THR A 4 -3.94 -13.65 33.38
N ALA A 5 -4.13 -14.58 32.46
CA ALA A 5 -3.27 -14.74 31.28
C ALA A 5 -3.38 -13.45 30.43
N LYS A 6 -2.32 -12.64 30.40
CA LYS A 6 -2.16 -11.53 29.45
C LYS A 6 -2.15 -12.15 28.04
N ARG A 7 -3.22 -11.94 27.26
CA ARG A 7 -3.24 -12.23 25.83
C ARG A 7 -2.12 -11.40 25.16
N PRO A 8 -1.28 -12.01 24.32
CA PRO A 8 -0.27 -11.27 23.58
C PRO A 8 -0.98 -10.22 22.71
N ALA A 9 -0.50 -8.99 22.75
CA ALA A 9 -0.98 -7.89 21.92
C ALA A 9 -0.86 -8.32 20.45
N ARG A 10 -1.97 -8.64 19.81
CA ARG A 10 -2.03 -8.81 18.35
C ARG A 10 -1.73 -7.43 17.75
N TRP A 11 -0.50 -7.26 17.29
CA TRP A 11 -0.13 -6.11 16.48
C TRP A 11 -1.03 -6.09 15.26
N SER A 12 -1.99 -5.18 15.25
CA SER A 12 -2.88 -5.03 14.10
C SER A 12 -2.06 -4.45 12.95
N TRP A 13 -2.25 -4.94 11.74
CA TRP A 13 -1.66 -4.42 10.50
C TRP A 13 -1.78 -2.88 10.39
N ARG A 14 -2.84 -2.31 10.96
CA ARG A 14 -3.10 -0.86 11.02
C ARG A 14 -2.08 -0.08 11.84
N SER A 15 -1.42 -0.70 12.85
CA SER A 15 -0.37 -0.03 13.63
C SER A 15 0.99 -0.04 12.93
N LEU A 16 1.25 -1.00 12.04
CA LEU A 16 2.51 -1.11 11.28
C LEU A 16 2.51 -0.26 10.00
N LEU A 17 1.36 -0.08 9.37
CA LEU A 17 1.23 0.62 8.09
C LEU A 17 1.86 2.03 8.06
N PRO A 18 1.68 2.91 9.07
CA PRO A 18 2.33 4.23 9.10
C PRO A 18 3.85 4.16 9.14
N TRP A 19 4.40 3.16 9.83
CA TRP A 19 5.85 2.94 9.88
C TRP A 19 6.39 2.45 8.55
N VAL A 20 5.70 1.52 7.88
CA VAL A 20 6.07 1.05 6.55
C VAL A 20 6.04 2.18 5.53
N VAL A 21 4.97 2.99 5.52
CA VAL A 21 4.82 4.13 4.61
C VAL A 21 5.90 5.19 4.85
N GLY A 22 6.31 5.41 6.11
CA GLY A 22 7.34 6.39 6.45
C GLY A 22 8.76 5.90 6.16
N VAL A 23 9.07 4.62 6.39
CA VAL A 23 10.43 4.07 6.28
C VAL A 23 10.77 3.60 4.87
N LEU A 24 9.79 3.08 4.12
CA LEU A 24 10.01 2.53 2.79
C LEU A 24 10.67 3.51 1.80
N PRO A 25 10.21 4.78 1.65
CA PRO A 25 10.84 5.75 0.77
C PRO A 25 12.29 6.05 1.16
N LEU A 26 12.59 6.10 2.46
CA LEU A 26 13.93 6.31 2.97
C LEU A 26 14.87 5.15 2.58
N LEU A 27 14.43 3.91 2.78
CA LEU A 27 15.20 2.73 2.40
C LEU A 27 15.42 2.66 0.89
N CYS A 28 14.38 2.90 0.09
CA CYS A 28 14.50 2.94 -1.37
C CYS A 28 15.47 4.05 -1.82
N GLY A 29 15.37 5.24 -1.23
CA GLY A 29 16.28 6.35 -1.53
C GLY A 29 17.73 6.03 -1.18
N LEU A 30 17.99 5.43 -0.02
CA LEU A 30 19.32 4.99 0.40
C LEU A 30 19.91 3.94 -0.56
N LEU A 31 19.10 2.97 -0.99
CA LEU A 31 19.54 1.94 -1.95
C LEU A 31 19.89 2.54 -3.30
N VAL A 32 19.08 3.46 -3.80
CA VAL A 32 19.34 4.15 -5.08
C VAL A 32 20.62 4.99 -5.00
N MET A 33 20.78 5.78 -3.92
CA MET A 33 21.98 6.59 -3.72
C MET A 33 23.24 5.75 -3.60
N ARG A 34 23.17 4.61 -2.89
CA ARG A 34 24.28 3.66 -2.79
C ARG A 34 24.63 3.07 -4.15
N TRP A 35 23.65 2.60 -4.89
CA TRP A 35 23.85 2.05 -6.24
C TRP A 35 24.47 3.10 -7.17
N GLN A 36 23.96 4.32 -7.17
CA GLN A 36 24.49 5.40 -7.99
C GLN A 36 25.93 5.77 -7.61
N THR A 37 26.24 5.84 -6.32
CA THR A 37 27.59 6.11 -5.84
C THR A 37 28.57 5.01 -6.25
N GLU A 38 28.19 3.73 -6.11
CA GLU A 38 29.00 2.60 -6.54
C GLU A 38 29.22 2.61 -8.06
N HIS A 39 28.19 2.97 -8.83
CA HIS A 39 28.29 3.12 -10.28
C HIS A 39 29.23 4.25 -10.69
N ASP A 40 29.09 5.44 -10.10
CA ASP A 40 29.93 6.60 -10.38
C ASP A 40 31.41 6.29 -10.04
N LEU A 41 31.66 5.65 -8.89
CA LEU A 41 33.01 5.24 -8.50
C LEU A 41 33.59 4.19 -9.47
N HIS A 42 32.78 3.25 -9.96
CA HIS A 42 33.23 2.25 -10.93
C HIS A 42 33.63 2.91 -12.27
N VAL A 43 32.83 3.83 -12.78
CA VAL A 43 33.12 4.60 -14.01
C VAL A 43 34.38 5.45 -13.81
N SER A 44 34.53 6.09 -12.65
CA SER A 44 35.72 6.88 -12.31
C SER A 44 36.97 6.00 -12.32
N SER A 45 36.97 4.88 -11.56
CA SER A 45 38.11 3.96 -11.50
C SER A 45 38.47 3.37 -12.85
N GLN A 46 37.47 3.06 -13.70
CA GLN A 46 37.70 2.59 -15.06
C GLN A 46 38.40 3.66 -15.93
N THR A 47 37.98 4.91 -15.81
CA THR A 47 38.57 6.02 -16.57
C THR A 47 40.01 6.26 -16.12
N THR A 48 40.23 6.29 -14.81
CA THR A 48 41.55 6.48 -14.19
C THR A 48 42.50 5.34 -14.60
N ALA A 49 42.08 4.07 -14.49
CA ALA A 49 42.88 2.94 -14.88
C ALA A 49 43.28 2.97 -16.37
N LYS A 50 42.34 3.35 -17.25
CA LYS A 50 42.60 3.52 -18.69
C LYS A 50 43.61 4.63 -18.96
N GLU A 51 43.54 5.74 -18.24
CA GLU A 51 44.48 6.87 -18.39
C GLU A 51 45.90 6.49 -17.97
N VAL A 52 46.02 5.75 -16.84
CA VAL A 52 47.31 5.21 -16.39
C VAL A 52 47.88 4.22 -17.41
N VAL A 53 47.07 3.32 -17.99
CA VAL A 53 47.51 2.43 -19.06
C VAL A 53 48.08 3.25 -20.24
N GLY A 54 47.33 4.28 -20.71
CA GLY A 54 47.82 5.13 -21.80
C GLY A 54 49.13 5.83 -21.50
N HIS A 55 49.32 6.29 -20.25
CA HIS A 55 50.58 6.94 -19.85
C HIS A 55 51.78 5.92 -19.80
N ILE A 56 51.55 4.72 -19.27
CA ILE A 56 52.56 3.67 -19.24
C ILE A 56 52.88 3.21 -20.69
N GLU A 57 51.89 3.11 -21.58
CA GLU A 57 52.12 2.82 -23.00
C GLU A 57 53.05 3.87 -23.66
N GLN A 58 52.89 5.16 -23.37
CA GLN A 58 53.78 6.22 -23.88
C GLN A 58 55.22 6.05 -23.39
N ILE A 59 55.42 5.65 -22.10
CA ILE A 59 56.72 5.34 -21.56
C ILE A 59 57.33 4.14 -22.31
N LEU A 60 56.55 3.07 -22.48
CA LEU A 60 56.99 1.84 -23.15
C LEU A 60 57.26 2.08 -24.65
N ASP A 61 56.53 2.98 -25.33
CA ASP A 61 56.85 3.38 -26.68
C ASP A 61 58.25 3.98 -26.77
N SER A 62 58.62 4.84 -25.82
CA SER A 62 59.97 5.42 -25.78
C SER A 62 61.06 4.35 -25.57
N LEU A 63 60.80 3.36 -24.70
CA LEU A 63 61.72 2.24 -24.47
C LEU A 63 61.81 1.36 -25.71
N SER A 64 60.68 1.08 -26.36
CA SER A 64 60.60 0.26 -27.57
C SER A 64 61.38 0.88 -28.72
N ILE A 65 61.20 2.20 -28.95
CA ILE A 65 61.94 2.93 -29.98
C ILE A 65 63.45 2.86 -29.71
N ALA A 66 63.92 3.11 -28.50
CA ALA A 66 65.33 3.05 -28.14
C ALA A 66 65.91 1.64 -28.34
N ALA A 67 65.21 0.61 -27.85
CA ALA A 67 65.64 -0.78 -28.00
C ALA A 67 65.70 -1.23 -29.45
N ASN A 68 64.69 -0.88 -30.27
CA ASN A 68 64.68 -1.22 -31.70
C ASN A 68 65.76 -0.49 -32.52
N HIS A 69 66.11 0.75 -32.19
CA HIS A 69 67.23 1.46 -32.80
C HIS A 69 68.59 0.76 -32.51
N LEU A 70 68.71 0.16 -31.34
CA LEU A 70 69.94 -0.52 -30.95
C LEU A 70 70.03 -1.98 -31.39
N LEU A 71 68.91 -2.62 -31.70
CA LEU A 71 68.83 -4.02 -32.10
C LEU A 71 69.79 -4.40 -33.25
N PRO A 72 69.91 -3.59 -34.33
CA PRO A 72 70.86 -3.93 -35.43
C PRO A 72 72.32 -3.89 -35.01
N MET A 73 72.64 -3.31 -33.85
CA MET A 73 73.99 -3.20 -33.34
C MET A 73 74.34 -4.36 -32.39
N ALA A 74 73.40 -5.21 -32.06
CA ALA A 74 73.60 -6.36 -31.18
C ALA A 74 74.59 -7.37 -31.80
N GLY A 75 75.65 -7.72 -31.05
CA GLY A 75 76.72 -8.58 -31.46
C GLY A 75 77.95 -7.84 -31.99
N LEU A 76 77.91 -6.50 -32.07
CA LEU A 76 79.12 -5.70 -32.29
C LEU A 76 79.92 -5.50 -30.98
N PRO A 77 81.23 -5.33 -31.06
CA PRO A 77 82.06 -5.04 -29.85
C PRO A 77 81.56 -3.82 -29.08
N CYS A 78 81.59 -3.88 -27.73
CA CYS A 78 80.99 -2.84 -26.86
C CYS A 78 81.60 -1.46 -27.12
N GLU A 79 82.94 -1.39 -27.36
CA GLU A 79 83.61 -0.11 -27.67
C GLU A 79 83.00 0.62 -28.88
N GLN A 80 82.50 -0.09 -29.84
CA GLN A 80 81.90 0.50 -31.06
C GLN A 80 80.46 0.99 -30.85
N VAL A 81 79.74 0.42 -29.92
CA VAL A 81 78.28 0.67 -29.74
C VAL A 81 78.02 1.53 -28.48
N GLN A 82 78.95 1.66 -27.56
CA GLN A 82 78.77 2.38 -26.29
C GLN A 82 78.27 3.82 -26.46
N LEU A 83 78.77 4.53 -27.50
CA LEU A 83 78.31 5.90 -27.77
C LEU A 83 76.86 5.93 -28.25
N ALA A 84 76.43 4.96 -29.04
CA ALA A 84 75.05 4.84 -29.49
C ALA A 84 74.13 4.51 -28.32
N LEU A 85 74.51 3.58 -27.43
CA LEU A 85 73.79 3.27 -26.23
C LEU A 85 73.56 4.52 -25.35
N ARG A 86 74.60 5.29 -25.07
CA ARG A 86 74.51 6.55 -24.33
C ARG A 86 73.68 7.59 -25.04
N GLY A 87 73.73 7.63 -26.38
CA GLY A 87 72.95 8.53 -27.21
C GLY A 87 71.44 8.32 -27.02
N GLU A 88 70.96 7.05 -26.95
CA GLU A 88 69.56 6.77 -26.72
C GLU A 88 69.07 7.20 -25.32
N VAL A 89 69.90 7.05 -24.30
CA VAL A 89 69.59 7.51 -22.91
C VAL A 89 69.48 9.04 -22.86
N THR A 90 70.33 9.78 -23.60
CA THR A 90 70.27 11.24 -23.58
C THR A 90 69.15 11.83 -24.43
N ARG A 91 68.64 11.13 -25.45
CA ARG A 91 67.56 11.57 -26.34
C ARG A 91 66.19 11.29 -25.78
N ASN A 92 66.03 10.26 -24.97
CA ASN A 92 64.73 9.79 -24.47
C ASN A 92 64.62 10.02 -22.97
N ALA A 93 63.72 10.88 -22.56
CA ALA A 93 63.56 11.31 -21.16
C ALA A 93 63.20 10.16 -20.19
N PHE A 94 62.55 9.11 -20.71
CA PHE A 94 62.15 7.97 -19.89
C PHE A 94 63.19 6.84 -19.83
N VAL A 95 64.17 6.86 -20.78
CA VAL A 95 65.17 5.78 -20.85
C VAL A 95 66.28 6.03 -19.83
N ARG A 96 66.37 5.18 -18.81
CA ARG A 96 67.41 5.22 -17.77
C ARG A 96 68.70 4.57 -18.22
N SER A 97 68.60 3.38 -18.86
CA SER A 97 69.73 2.67 -19.42
C SER A 97 69.35 1.86 -20.62
N THR A 98 70.28 1.62 -21.48
CA THR A 98 70.19 0.70 -22.61
C THR A 98 71.32 -0.29 -22.59
N ASN A 99 71.04 -1.52 -22.94
CA ASN A 99 71.99 -2.62 -22.88
C ASN A 99 71.86 -3.55 -24.10
N LEU A 100 72.91 -4.23 -24.48
CA LEU A 100 72.88 -5.25 -25.51
C LEU A 100 73.23 -6.60 -24.89
N PHE A 101 72.56 -7.63 -25.39
CA PHE A 101 72.83 -9.02 -25.02
C PHE A 101 73.08 -9.89 -26.24
N ASP A 102 73.91 -10.91 -26.03
CA ASP A 102 74.20 -11.96 -27.02
C ASP A 102 74.04 -13.31 -26.29
N HIS A 103 73.18 -14.17 -26.80
CA HIS A 103 72.71 -15.38 -26.14
C HIS A 103 72.05 -15.00 -24.79
N ASP A 104 72.43 -15.59 -23.70
CA ASP A 104 71.90 -15.34 -22.36
C ASP A 104 72.79 -14.39 -21.53
N THR A 105 73.59 -13.51 -22.19
CA THR A 105 74.51 -12.62 -21.50
C THR A 105 74.45 -11.21 -21.97
N LEU A 106 74.27 -10.28 -21.06
CA LEU A 106 74.36 -8.84 -21.20
C LEU A 106 75.85 -8.46 -21.30
N TYR A 107 76.29 -8.07 -22.49
CA TYR A 107 77.74 -7.87 -22.72
C TYR A 107 78.13 -6.38 -22.81
N CYS A 108 77.19 -5.50 -23.07
CA CYS A 108 77.45 -4.07 -23.18
C CYS A 108 76.35 -3.22 -22.59
N SER A 109 76.69 -2.25 -21.75
CA SER A 109 75.78 -1.35 -21.05
C SER A 109 76.12 0.12 -21.31
N SER A 110 75.08 0.95 -21.47
CA SER A 110 75.25 2.42 -21.55
C SER A 110 75.85 3.03 -20.27
N LEU A 111 75.67 2.39 -19.12
CA LEU A 111 76.17 2.85 -17.82
C LEU A 111 77.60 2.36 -17.53
N PHE A 112 77.86 1.07 -17.78
CA PHE A 112 79.08 0.43 -17.34
C PHE A 112 80.10 0.15 -18.47
N GLY A 113 79.68 0.23 -19.71
CA GLY A 113 80.48 -0.24 -20.83
C GLY A 113 80.43 -1.75 -20.96
N ASP A 114 81.63 -2.37 -21.06
CA ASP A 114 81.74 -3.82 -21.03
C ASP A 114 81.22 -4.35 -19.68
N PHE A 115 80.30 -5.32 -19.79
CA PHE A 115 79.52 -5.81 -18.67
C PHE A 115 79.16 -7.27 -18.91
N ASP A 116 79.12 -8.07 -17.88
CA ASP A 116 78.82 -9.49 -17.99
C ASP A 116 77.81 -9.87 -16.91
N GLU A 117 76.53 -9.95 -17.32
CA GLU A 117 75.45 -10.32 -16.44
C GLU A 117 74.46 -11.26 -17.16
N PRO A 118 74.03 -12.36 -16.53
CA PRO A 118 73.09 -13.29 -17.18
C PRO A 118 71.73 -12.63 -17.39
N VAL A 119 71.11 -12.96 -18.52
CA VAL A 119 69.74 -12.56 -18.89
C VAL A 119 68.91 -13.80 -19.12
N ASP A 120 67.92 -14.03 -18.26
CA ASP A 120 66.98 -15.13 -18.46
C ASP A 120 65.72 -14.64 -19.17
N ALA A 121 65.44 -15.16 -20.37
CA ALA A 121 64.23 -14.81 -21.12
C ALA A 121 62.94 -15.18 -20.41
N ARG A 122 62.97 -16.10 -19.43
CA ARG A 122 61.81 -16.53 -18.62
C ARG A 122 61.35 -15.48 -17.63
N ASP A 123 62.19 -14.52 -17.26
CA ASP A 123 61.83 -13.41 -16.36
C ASP A 123 60.95 -12.39 -17.05
N TYR A 124 60.91 -12.40 -18.39
CA TYR A 124 60.14 -11.47 -19.21
C TYR A 124 58.76 -12.01 -19.57
N THR A 125 57.72 -11.28 -19.20
CA THR A 125 56.35 -11.56 -19.62
C THR A 125 56.25 -11.40 -21.13
N ASP A 126 55.75 -12.46 -21.82
CA ASP A 126 55.72 -12.59 -23.28
C ASP A 126 57.06 -12.30 -23.96
N GLY A 127 58.18 -12.50 -23.23
CA GLY A 127 59.52 -12.24 -23.72
C GLY A 127 59.89 -10.76 -23.87
N GLN A 128 59.03 -9.84 -23.41
CA GLN A 128 59.15 -8.40 -23.66
C GLN A 128 59.31 -7.56 -22.38
N LEU A 129 58.48 -7.78 -21.39
CA LEU A 129 58.44 -6.92 -20.19
C LEU A 129 58.80 -7.65 -18.91
N TRP A 130 59.59 -6.98 -18.07
CA TRP A 130 59.88 -7.43 -16.73
C TRP A 130 59.83 -6.25 -15.74
N LEU A 131 59.07 -6.42 -14.67
CA LEU A 131 59.00 -5.50 -13.54
C LEU A 131 59.86 -6.09 -12.41
N MET A 132 60.99 -5.45 -12.13
CA MET A 132 61.96 -5.91 -11.11
C MET A 132 62.06 -4.95 -9.93
N ASP A 133 62.33 -5.48 -8.74
CA ASP A 133 62.49 -4.70 -7.49
C ASP A 133 63.86 -4.00 -7.36
N GLY A 134 64.57 -3.89 -8.45
CA GLY A 134 65.89 -3.30 -8.51
C GLY A 134 66.91 -4.22 -9.16
N ASN A 135 68.12 -3.71 -9.38
CA ASN A 135 69.27 -4.46 -9.92
C ASN A 135 70.45 -4.44 -8.94
N SER A 136 71.57 -5.04 -9.33
CA SER A 136 72.80 -5.08 -8.56
C SER A 136 73.35 -3.71 -8.16
N VAL A 137 73.01 -2.67 -8.93
CA VAL A 137 73.48 -1.28 -8.71
C VAL A 137 72.52 -0.46 -7.84
N THR A 138 71.23 -0.67 -8.00
CA THR A 138 70.21 0.04 -7.25
C THR A 138 69.21 -0.95 -6.65
N PRO A 139 69.61 -1.66 -5.60
CA PRO A 139 68.70 -2.59 -4.92
C PRO A 139 67.53 -1.85 -4.31
N GLY A 140 66.30 -2.41 -4.41
CA GLY A 140 65.07 -1.80 -3.88
C GLY A 140 64.58 -0.59 -4.62
N HIS A 141 65.12 -0.28 -5.81
CA HIS A 141 64.59 0.72 -6.70
C HIS A 141 63.91 0.04 -7.90
N PRO A 142 62.61 0.05 -8.00
CA PRO A 142 61.88 -0.62 -9.07
C PRO A 142 62.32 -0.19 -10.45
N LEU A 143 62.38 -1.12 -11.36
CA LEU A 143 62.70 -0.89 -12.78
C LEU A 143 61.66 -1.60 -13.65
N LEU A 144 61.21 -0.94 -14.71
CA LEU A 144 60.49 -1.61 -15.78
C LEU A 144 61.41 -1.78 -16.96
N VAL A 145 61.57 -3.02 -17.39
CA VAL A 145 62.57 -3.44 -18.39
C VAL A 145 61.84 -3.88 -19.66
N TYR A 146 62.19 -3.31 -20.79
CA TYR A 146 61.70 -3.69 -22.10
C TYR A 146 62.81 -4.39 -22.89
N ARG A 147 62.50 -5.58 -23.40
CA ARG A 147 63.41 -6.43 -24.19
C ARG A 147 62.92 -6.62 -25.60
N VAL A 148 63.82 -6.50 -26.58
CA VAL A 148 63.60 -6.89 -27.97
C VAL A 148 64.74 -7.80 -28.42
N SER A 149 64.42 -8.83 -29.21
CA SER A 149 65.42 -9.80 -29.69
C SER A 149 65.23 -10.16 -31.14
N ALA A 150 66.32 -10.47 -31.82
CA ALA A 150 66.37 -11.05 -33.14
C ALA A 150 67.27 -12.31 -33.11
N GLY A 151 66.65 -13.48 -32.95
CA GLY A 151 67.36 -14.72 -32.60
C GLY A 151 67.91 -14.64 -31.18
N ASP A 152 69.22 -15.01 -31.03
CA ASP A 152 69.86 -15.05 -29.72
C ASP A 152 70.46 -13.70 -29.28
N ARG A 153 70.28 -12.64 -30.09
CA ARG A 153 70.79 -11.30 -29.82
C ARG A 153 69.66 -10.30 -29.61
N GLY A 154 69.94 -9.25 -28.84
CA GLY A 154 68.94 -8.23 -28.69
C GLY A 154 69.41 -7.03 -27.89
N ALA A 155 68.42 -6.14 -27.62
CA ALA A 155 68.59 -4.94 -26.88
C ALA A 155 67.56 -4.84 -25.73
N ILE A 156 67.98 -4.25 -24.66
CA ILE A 156 67.17 -4.01 -23.46
C ILE A 156 67.21 -2.52 -23.18
N SER A 157 66.03 -1.92 -22.93
CA SER A 157 65.86 -0.56 -22.45
C SER A 157 65.16 -0.57 -21.09
N THR A 158 65.58 0.28 -20.17
CA THR A 158 65.01 0.32 -18.82
C THR A 158 64.48 1.70 -18.50
N VAL A 159 63.39 1.75 -17.72
CA VAL A 159 62.87 2.98 -17.12
C VAL A 159 62.87 2.85 -15.60
N ASP A 160 63.09 3.98 -14.93
CA ASP A 160 62.98 4.08 -13.48
C ASP A 160 61.54 3.90 -13.01
N GLY A 161 61.32 3.02 -12.03
CA GLY A 161 59.99 2.76 -11.45
C GLY A 161 59.35 4.02 -10.81
N GLY A 162 60.16 5.04 -10.53
CA GLY A 162 59.64 6.34 -10.09
C GLY A 162 58.70 7.02 -11.10
N HIS A 163 58.86 6.78 -12.42
CA HIS A 163 57.93 7.27 -13.43
C HIS A 163 56.59 6.54 -13.34
N LEU A 164 56.59 5.22 -13.12
CA LEU A 164 55.36 4.45 -12.89
C LEU A 164 54.67 4.88 -11.60
N LEU A 165 55.48 5.03 -10.52
CA LEU A 165 54.97 5.49 -9.23
C LEU A 165 54.34 6.88 -9.33
N THR A 166 54.94 7.78 -10.10
CA THR A 166 54.41 9.13 -10.35
C THR A 166 53.07 9.06 -11.10
N ALA A 167 52.96 8.21 -12.12
CA ALA A 167 51.73 7.98 -12.84
C ALA A 167 50.61 7.44 -11.92
N LEU A 168 50.94 6.40 -11.11
CA LEU A 168 49.99 5.80 -10.16
C LEU A 168 49.48 6.79 -9.10
N ARG A 169 50.37 7.71 -8.62
CA ARG A 169 50.04 8.69 -7.58
C ARG A 169 49.32 9.93 -8.10
N LEU A 170 49.75 10.49 -9.24
CA LEU A 170 49.20 11.74 -9.77
C LEU A 170 47.83 11.53 -10.46
N ILE A 171 47.67 10.40 -11.17
CA ILE A 171 46.43 10.09 -11.84
C ILE A 171 45.43 9.43 -10.89
N GLY A 172 45.96 8.61 -9.96
CA GLY A 172 45.13 7.79 -9.06
C GLY A 172 44.54 8.53 -7.86
N GLU A 173 44.94 9.78 -7.57
CA GLU A 173 44.53 10.56 -6.39
C GLU A 173 44.04 9.72 -5.19
N ASP A 174 42.79 9.26 -5.21
CA ASP A 174 42.14 8.47 -4.17
C ASP A 174 41.95 6.97 -4.53
N ASP A 175 42.33 6.56 -5.77
CA ASP A 175 42.21 5.18 -6.23
C ASP A 175 43.38 4.32 -5.72
N GLU A 176 43.08 3.09 -5.33
CA GLU A 176 44.12 2.06 -5.02
C GLU A 176 44.63 1.45 -6.34
N LEU A 177 45.51 2.20 -7.04
CA LEU A 177 46.03 1.75 -8.33
C LEU A 177 47.25 0.85 -8.18
N GLN A 178 47.32 -0.17 -9.04
CA GLN A 178 48.42 -1.12 -9.10
C GLN A 178 48.71 -1.49 -10.55
N VAL A 179 49.98 -1.53 -10.93
CA VAL A 179 50.42 -2.04 -12.24
C VAL A 179 50.95 -3.46 -12.07
N GLN A 180 50.54 -4.37 -12.93
CA GLN A 180 50.97 -5.77 -12.96
C GLN A 180 51.61 -6.07 -14.29
N VAL A 181 52.77 -6.73 -14.22
CA VAL A 181 53.52 -7.29 -15.35
C VAL A 181 53.81 -8.75 -15.01
N GLY A 182 53.15 -9.69 -15.69
CA GLY A 182 53.24 -11.11 -15.39
C GLY A 182 52.89 -11.44 -13.94
N ASN A 183 53.84 -12.03 -13.22
CA ASN A 183 53.66 -12.40 -11.82
C ASN A 183 54.17 -11.31 -10.82
N HIS A 184 54.48 -10.11 -11.32
CA HIS A 184 54.97 -9.01 -10.46
C HIS A 184 53.99 -7.83 -10.57
N TRP A 185 53.81 -7.14 -9.43
CA TRP A 185 52.96 -5.95 -9.40
C TRP A 185 53.56 -4.87 -8.48
N MET A 186 53.22 -3.61 -8.76
CA MET A 186 53.64 -2.45 -7.97
C MET A 186 52.44 -1.54 -7.75
N GLY A 187 52.23 -1.11 -6.50
CA GLY A 187 51.21 -0.12 -6.13
C GLY A 187 51.82 1.25 -5.82
N ALA A 188 51.00 2.14 -5.28
CA ALA A 188 51.38 3.52 -4.89
C ALA A 188 52.43 3.59 -3.76
N ASN A 189 52.74 2.48 -3.11
CA ASN A 189 53.85 2.38 -2.15
C ASN A 189 55.25 2.32 -2.82
N GLY A 190 55.28 2.10 -4.16
CA GLY A 190 56.51 2.01 -4.94
C GLY A 190 57.33 0.75 -4.71
N LYS A 191 56.78 -0.32 -4.13
CA LYS A 191 57.42 -1.59 -3.93
C LYS A 191 56.90 -2.64 -4.91
N VAL A 192 57.77 -3.45 -5.43
CA VAL A 192 57.41 -4.58 -6.27
C VAL A 192 57.11 -5.80 -5.40
N HIS A 193 56.02 -6.44 -5.71
CA HIS A 193 55.55 -7.66 -5.04
C HIS A 193 55.37 -8.77 -6.05
N SER A 194 55.54 -10.04 -5.63
CA SER A 194 55.25 -11.21 -6.46
C SER A 194 53.85 -11.75 -6.17
N GLY A 195 53.24 -12.37 -7.18
CA GLY A 195 51.91 -12.95 -7.08
C GLY A 195 50.81 -12.05 -7.66
N THR A 196 49.57 -12.35 -7.34
CA THR A 196 48.40 -11.56 -7.80
C THR A 196 48.22 -10.32 -6.95
N PRO A 197 47.94 -9.16 -7.55
CA PRO A 197 47.63 -7.95 -6.81
C PRO A 197 46.37 -8.10 -5.98
N PRO A 198 46.27 -7.44 -4.81
CA PRO A 198 45.05 -7.44 -4.00
C PRO A 198 43.91 -6.75 -4.77
N VAL A 199 42.72 -7.36 -4.71
CA VAL A 199 41.53 -6.78 -5.34
C VAL A 199 40.97 -5.68 -4.43
N ALA A 200 40.72 -4.50 -5.00
CA ALA A 200 40.08 -3.40 -4.28
C ALA A 200 38.71 -3.81 -3.73
N ALA A 201 38.36 -3.29 -2.57
CA ALA A 201 37.13 -3.69 -1.86
C ALA A 201 35.84 -3.11 -2.48
N SER A 202 35.96 -1.99 -3.24
CA SER A 202 34.84 -1.33 -3.93
C SER A 202 35.27 -0.87 -5.31
N ALA A 203 34.35 -0.93 -6.27
CA ALA A 203 34.54 -0.46 -7.65
C ALA A 203 35.81 -1.02 -8.33
N ALA A 204 36.16 -2.26 -8.04
CA ALA A 204 37.33 -2.91 -8.61
C ALA A 204 37.25 -3.01 -10.13
N VAL A 205 38.32 -2.61 -10.80
CA VAL A 205 38.46 -2.65 -12.26
C VAL A 205 39.84 -3.19 -12.62
N THR A 206 39.92 -3.81 -13.80
CA THR A 206 41.18 -4.21 -14.40
C THR A 206 41.16 -3.76 -15.87
N PHE A 207 42.21 -3.05 -16.27
CA PHE A 207 42.37 -2.61 -17.64
C PHE A 207 43.72 -3.07 -18.17
N SER A 208 43.70 -3.94 -19.18
CA SER A 208 44.95 -4.49 -19.79
C SER A 208 45.32 -3.68 -21.02
N SER A 209 46.60 -3.44 -21.21
CA SER A 209 47.10 -2.87 -22.46
C SER A 209 46.89 -3.86 -23.60
N THR A 210 46.57 -3.32 -24.79
CA THR A 210 46.46 -4.10 -26.04
C THR A 210 47.79 -4.17 -26.78
N ARG A 211 48.78 -3.41 -26.36
CA ARG A 211 50.05 -3.23 -27.06
C ARG A 211 51.21 -3.88 -26.31
N TYR A 212 51.13 -3.94 -24.98
CA TYR A 212 52.20 -4.48 -24.14
C TYR A 212 51.62 -5.43 -23.08
N PRO A 213 52.38 -6.42 -22.62
CA PRO A 213 51.88 -7.42 -21.68
C PRO A 213 51.88 -6.90 -20.22
N PHE A 214 50.99 -5.93 -19.93
CA PHE A 214 50.74 -5.44 -18.58
C PHE A 214 49.26 -5.07 -18.38
N SER A 215 48.88 -4.99 -17.15
CA SER A 215 47.56 -4.55 -16.73
C SER A 215 47.63 -3.56 -15.55
N VAL A 216 46.61 -2.71 -15.46
CA VAL A 216 46.40 -1.82 -14.32
C VAL A 216 45.12 -2.25 -13.58
N HIS A 217 45.25 -2.45 -12.28
CA HIS A 217 44.15 -2.72 -11.39
C HIS A 217 43.86 -1.46 -10.61
N GLY A 218 42.57 -1.11 -10.51
CA GLY A 218 42.12 0.05 -9.77
C GLY A 218 40.89 -0.25 -8.92
N GLY A 219 40.58 0.65 -8.01
CA GLY A 219 39.40 0.61 -7.15
C GLY A 219 39.56 1.41 -5.89
N TYR A 220 38.62 1.28 -4.99
CA TYR A 220 38.57 2.06 -3.76
C TYR A 220 38.47 1.20 -2.51
N ALA A 221 38.83 1.77 -1.36
CA ALA A 221 38.61 1.18 -0.06
C ALA A 221 37.12 0.99 0.23
N ALA A 222 36.75 0.02 1.05
CA ALA A 222 35.35 -0.30 1.40
C ALA A 222 34.57 0.87 2.04
N SER A 223 35.27 1.81 2.69
CA SER A 223 34.66 3.01 3.32
C SER A 223 34.25 4.07 2.33
N LYS A 224 34.87 4.13 1.14
CA LYS A 224 34.75 5.23 0.17
C LYS A 224 33.31 5.51 -0.28
N PRO A 225 32.50 4.50 -0.65
CA PRO A 225 31.10 4.77 -1.04
C PRO A 225 30.30 5.49 0.05
N GLY A 226 30.51 5.10 1.31
CA GLY A 226 29.84 5.73 2.45
C GLY A 226 30.30 7.18 2.71
N GLU A 227 31.57 7.47 2.47
CA GLU A 227 32.14 8.82 2.60
C GLU A 227 31.61 9.75 1.53
N VAL A 228 31.64 9.31 0.27
CA VAL A 228 31.09 10.06 -0.88
C VAL A 228 29.60 10.32 -0.70
N MET A 229 28.83 9.31 -0.27
CA MET A 229 27.39 9.45 -0.05
C MET A 229 27.10 10.50 1.03
N ARG A 230 27.84 10.51 2.14
CA ARG A 230 27.68 11.49 3.22
C ARG A 230 28.11 12.90 2.82
N ALA A 231 29.13 13.01 1.99
CA ALA A 231 29.63 14.31 1.52
C ALA A 231 28.75 14.92 0.42
N ARG A 232 28.24 14.08 -0.51
CA ARG A 232 27.53 14.56 -1.71
C ARG A 232 26.02 14.73 -1.54
N TYR A 233 25.37 13.93 -0.65
CA TYR A 233 23.91 13.87 -0.57
C TYR A 233 23.29 14.26 0.79
N PRO A 234 23.85 15.15 1.62
CA PRO A 234 23.29 15.47 2.93
C PRO A 234 21.89 16.11 2.85
N ALA A 235 21.69 16.99 1.87
CA ALA A 235 20.40 17.66 1.65
C ALA A 235 19.31 16.66 1.21
N LEU A 236 19.64 15.73 0.33
CA LEU A 236 18.70 14.70 -0.14
C LEU A 236 18.33 13.71 0.97
N LEU A 237 19.29 13.33 1.81
CA LEU A 237 19.05 12.48 2.99
C LEU A 237 18.10 13.18 3.97
N SER A 238 18.32 14.46 4.24
CA SER A 238 17.44 15.26 5.09
C SER A 238 16.04 15.38 4.52
N LEU A 239 15.91 15.62 3.22
CA LEU A 239 14.62 15.72 2.53
C LEU A 239 13.84 14.40 2.60
N LEU A 240 14.51 13.27 2.33
CA LEU A 240 13.88 11.94 2.42
C LEU A 240 13.41 11.62 3.84
N LEU A 241 14.18 12.02 4.85
CA LEU A 241 13.79 11.85 6.26
C LEU A 241 12.52 12.65 6.56
N VAL A 242 12.48 13.93 6.18
CA VAL A 242 11.31 14.80 6.40
C VAL A 242 10.08 14.26 5.68
N LEU A 243 10.20 13.88 4.40
CA LEU A 243 9.10 13.32 3.63
C LEU A 243 8.60 12.00 4.22
N GLY A 244 9.49 11.13 4.68
CA GLY A 244 9.12 9.88 5.35
C GLY A 244 8.33 10.13 6.64
N VAL A 245 8.77 11.07 7.47
CA VAL A 245 8.06 11.45 8.71
C VAL A 245 6.68 12.03 8.39
N LEU A 246 6.57 12.93 7.41
CA LEU A 246 5.30 13.53 6.99
C LEU A 246 4.33 12.49 6.42
N ALA A 247 4.81 11.58 5.58
CA ALA A 247 4.00 10.51 5.02
C ALA A 247 3.48 9.54 6.10
N GLY A 248 4.34 9.13 7.04
CA GLY A 248 3.96 8.32 8.19
C GLY A 248 2.94 9.01 9.11
N ALA A 249 3.13 10.31 9.38
CA ALA A 249 2.21 11.11 10.17
C ALA A 249 0.84 11.27 9.48
N ALA A 250 0.82 11.55 8.18
CA ALA A 250 -0.40 11.67 7.39
C ALA A 250 -1.17 10.33 7.33
N CYS A 251 -0.47 9.22 7.13
CA CYS A 251 -1.07 7.88 7.17
C CYS A 251 -1.68 7.58 8.54
N ARG A 252 -0.97 7.88 9.63
CA ARG A 252 -1.47 7.70 11.00
C ARG A 252 -2.69 8.58 11.28
N TRP A 253 -2.69 9.81 10.79
CA TRP A 253 -3.82 10.73 10.95
C TRP A 253 -5.07 10.26 10.19
N GLN A 254 -4.92 9.76 8.96
CA GLN A 254 -6.02 9.16 8.19
C GLN A 254 -6.58 7.90 8.87
N LEU A 255 -5.70 7.02 9.39
CA LEU A 255 -6.12 5.82 10.11
C LEU A 255 -6.85 6.13 11.44
N ARG A 256 -6.49 7.24 12.10
CA ARG A 256 -7.18 7.72 13.30
C ARG A 256 -8.53 8.40 12.99
N ARG A 257 -8.66 8.99 11.80
CA ARG A 257 -9.94 9.56 11.33
C ARG A 257 -10.97 8.50 10.97
N ALA A 258 -10.57 7.30 10.61
CA ALA A 258 -11.45 6.14 10.54
C ALA A 258 -11.81 5.73 11.97
N SER A 259 -12.68 6.53 12.65
CA SER A 259 -13.32 6.20 13.90
C SER A 259 -13.91 4.80 13.79
N SER A 260 -13.85 4.01 14.85
CA SER A 260 -14.61 2.76 14.90
C SER A 260 -16.07 3.10 14.57
N PRO A 261 -16.72 2.43 13.58
CA PRO A 261 -18.13 2.69 13.24
C PRO A 261 -19.04 2.70 14.46
N ARG A 262 -18.70 1.91 15.47
CA ARG A 262 -19.40 1.87 16.75
C ARG A 262 -19.35 3.21 17.49
N ALA A 263 -18.16 3.82 17.64
CA ALA A 263 -18.02 5.10 18.35
C ALA A 263 -18.73 6.25 17.60
N GLU A 264 -18.84 6.14 16.28
CA GLU A 264 -19.56 7.11 15.46
C GLU A 264 -21.08 6.99 15.63
N LEU A 265 -21.61 5.76 15.70
CA LEU A 265 -23.01 5.50 15.98
C LEU A 265 -23.39 5.90 17.42
N GLU A 266 -22.54 5.64 18.44
CA GLU A 266 -22.75 6.07 19.82
C GLU A 266 -22.86 7.61 19.91
N ARG A 267 -21.94 8.31 19.27
CA ARG A 267 -21.97 9.78 19.19
C ARG A 267 -23.23 10.28 18.48
N ALA A 268 -23.60 9.65 17.36
CA ALA A 268 -24.78 10.03 16.58
C ALA A 268 -26.08 9.81 17.37
N LEU A 269 -26.13 8.74 18.17
CA LEU A 269 -27.27 8.45 19.05
C LEU A 269 -27.41 9.52 20.15
N GLU A 270 -26.32 9.88 20.83
CA GLU A 270 -26.30 10.94 21.84
C GLU A 270 -26.69 12.31 21.25
N ALA A 271 -26.33 12.56 19.99
CA ALA A 271 -26.65 13.79 19.27
C ALA A 271 -28.05 13.79 18.63
N ASN A 272 -28.86 12.74 18.80
CA ASN A 272 -30.19 12.56 18.19
C ASN A 272 -30.16 12.71 16.65
N GLU A 273 -29.12 12.20 15.99
CA GLU A 273 -28.98 12.26 14.54
C GLU A 273 -29.82 11.19 13.80
N PHE A 274 -30.36 10.19 14.52
CA PHE A 274 -31.26 9.19 13.97
C PHE A 274 -32.71 9.71 14.03
N VAL A 275 -33.28 9.95 12.86
CA VAL A 275 -34.59 10.58 12.72
C VAL A 275 -35.60 9.66 12.03
N PRO A 276 -36.88 9.69 12.42
CA PRO A 276 -37.93 8.92 11.75
C PRO A 276 -38.33 9.57 10.41
N TYR A 277 -38.40 8.73 9.39
CA TYR A 277 -39.13 8.98 8.16
C TYR A 277 -40.34 8.05 8.12
N PHE A 278 -41.40 8.48 7.47
CA PHE A 278 -42.68 7.79 7.51
C PHE A 278 -43.11 7.44 6.11
N GLN A 279 -43.43 6.18 5.87
CA GLN A 279 -44.02 5.75 4.62
C GLN A 279 -45.46 5.28 4.85
N PRO A 280 -46.45 5.89 4.18
CA PRO A 280 -47.83 5.53 4.36
C PRO A 280 -48.18 4.10 3.92
N VAL A 281 -49.02 3.44 4.70
CA VAL A 281 -49.65 2.14 4.44
C VAL A 281 -51.13 2.40 4.16
N VAL A 282 -51.61 1.88 3.03
CA VAL A 282 -52.95 2.14 2.50
C VAL A 282 -53.80 0.88 2.66
N ARG A 283 -55.05 1.04 3.11
CA ARG A 283 -56.00 -0.08 3.18
C ARG A 283 -56.50 -0.41 1.78
N ASN A 284 -56.77 -1.70 1.55
CA ASN A 284 -57.33 -2.17 0.29
C ASN A 284 -58.68 -1.49 -0.03
N GLY A 285 -58.84 -1.08 -1.27
CA GLY A 285 -60.10 -0.54 -1.84
C GLY A 285 -60.33 0.95 -1.61
N ASP A 286 -59.63 1.59 -0.72
CA ASP A 286 -59.59 3.04 -0.56
C ASP A 286 -58.19 3.59 -0.51
N TYR A 287 -58.00 4.89 -0.81
CA TYR A 287 -56.70 5.54 -0.75
C TYR A 287 -56.41 6.13 0.63
N HIS A 288 -57.13 5.67 1.67
CA HIS A 288 -56.91 6.12 3.03
C HIS A 288 -55.65 5.49 3.61
N TRP A 289 -54.83 6.30 4.24
CA TRP A 289 -53.66 5.82 4.97
C TRP A 289 -54.13 5.21 6.29
N ALA A 290 -54.12 3.92 6.37
CA ALA A 290 -54.50 3.18 7.56
C ALA A 290 -53.35 3.12 8.58
N GLY A 291 -52.16 3.49 8.14
CA GLY A 291 -50.96 3.46 8.98
C GLY A 291 -49.75 4.05 8.29
N ILE A 292 -48.64 3.87 8.95
CA ILE A 292 -47.30 4.25 8.47
C ILE A 292 -46.27 3.21 8.90
N GLU A 293 -45.26 3.02 8.10
CA GLU A 293 -43.99 2.38 8.52
C GLU A 293 -42.99 3.45 8.89
N VAL A 294 -42.28 3.24 10.03
CA VAL A 294 -41.24 4.12 10.55
C VAL A 294 -39.88 3.64 10.07
N LEU A 295 -39.29 4.40 9.21
CA LEU A 295 -38.00 4.10 8.58
C LEU A 295 -36.91 4.99 9.18
N MET A 296 -35.94 4.40 9.82
CA MET A 296 -34.80 5.13 10.37
C MET A 296 -33.98 5.80 9.28
N ARG A 297 -33.60 7.05 9.49
CA ARG A 297 -32.63 7.78 8.65
C ARG A 297 -31.57 8.39 9.55
N TRP A 298 -30.33 8.44 9.10
CA TRP A 298 -29.27 9.11 9.83
C TRP A 298 -28.99 10.47 9.20
N GLN A 299 -29.32 11.53 9.93
CA GLN A 299 -29.04 12.90 9.55
C GLN A 299 -27.65 13.31 9.99
N HIS A 300 -26.65 12.88 9.22
CA HIS A 300 -25.24 13.11 9.56
C HIS A 300 -24.84 14.58 9.30
N PRO A 301 -24.14 15.27 10.25
CA PRO A 301 -23.89 16.72 10.16
C PRO A 301 -23.00 17.13 8.99
N ARG A 302 -22.22 16.20 8.41
CA ARG A 302 -21.32 16.49 7.27
C ARG A 302 -21.76 15.83 5.97
N GLU A 303 -22.36 14.63 6.05
CA GLU A 303 -22.73 13.83 4.87
C GLU A 303 -24.20 13.99 4.47
N GLY A 304 -24.99 14.71 5.30
CA GLY A 304 -26.42 14.86 5.08
C GLY A 304 -27.19 13.58 5.43
N LEU A 305 -28.20 13.24 4.66
CA LEU A 305 -29.07 12.09 4.93
C LEU A 305 -28.39 10.79 4.46
N VAL A 306 -27.93 9.97 5.42
CA VAL A 306 -27.30 8.67 5.16
C VAL A 306 -28.37 7.57 5.12
N ARG A 307 -28.26 6.68 4.13
CA ARG A 307 -29.21 5.59 3.91
C ARG A 307 -29.03 4.46 4.93
N PRO A 308 -30.14 3.76 5.30
CA PRO A 308 -30.12 2.68 6.31
C PRO A 308 -29.18 1.54 5.97
N ASP A 309 -29.10 1.13 4.70
CA ASP A 309 -28.22 0.05 4.24
C ASP A 309 -26.73 0.27 4.57
N LEU A 310 -26.29 1.51 4.79
CA LEU A 310 -24.92 1.86 5.10
C LEU A 310 -24.58 1.78 6.61
N PHE A 311 -25.54 1.89 7.52
CA PHE A 311 -25.27 1.92 8.95
C PHE A 311 -26.00 0.86 9.78
N ILE A 312 -27.21 0.41 9.37
CA ILE A 312 -27.98 -0.62 10.09
C ILE A 312 -27.16 -1.90 10.32
N PRO A 313 -26.44 -2.46 9.32
CA PRO A 313 -25.65 -3.66 9.55
C PRO A 313 -24.57 -3.50 10.65
N TYR A 314 -24.00 -2.30 10.76
CA TYR A 314 -23.03 -1.98 11.81
C TYR A 314 -23.69 -1.79 13.18
N ALA A 315 -24.88 -1.16 13.21
CA ALA A 315 -25.67 -0.99 14.40
C ALA A 315 -26.10 -2.33 15.02
N GLU A 316 -26.52 -3.26 14.18
CA GLU A 316 -26.85 -4.63 14.56
C GLU A 316 -25.62 -5.38 15.09
N HIS A 317 -24.52 -5.36 14.32
CA HIS A 317 -23.29 -6.07 14.74
C HIS A 317 -22.70 -5.53 16.06
N SER A 318 -22.89 -4.26 16.34
CA SER A 318 -22.41 -3.61 17.57
C SER A 318 -23.39 -3.70 18.75
N GLY A 319 -24.63 -4.17 18.51
CA GLY A 319 -25.73 -4.20 19.50
C GLY A 319 -26.37 -2.84 19.77
N GLN A 320 -26.00 -1.80 19.03
CA GLN A 320 -26.54 -0.44 19.22
C GLN A 320 -27.94 -0.27 18.61
N ILE A 321 -28.34 -1.16 17.73
CA ILE A 321 -29.65 -1.12 17.06
C ILE A 321 -30.80 -1.02 18.07
N VAL A 322 -30.71 -1.66 19.23
CA VAL A 322 -31.74 -1.64 20.27
C VAL A 322 -31.93 -0.21 20.82
N ALA A 323 -30.82 0.45 21.19
CA ALA A 323 -30.88 1.81 21.70
C ALA A 323 -31.32 2.82 20.63
N MET A 324 -30.93 2.59 19.36
CA MET A 324 -31.32 3.42 18.22
C MET A 324 -32.83 3.28 17.93
N THR A 325 -33.37 2.05 17.95
CA THR A 325 -34.82 1.81 17.76
C THR A 325 -35.62 2.42 18.89
N ARG A 326 -35.18 2.30 20.15
CA ARG A 326 -35.82 2.98 21.29
C ARG A 326 -35.89 4.49 21.07
N SER A 327 -34.79 5.13 20.69
CA SER A 327 -34.74 6.56 20.38
C SER A 327 -35.68 6.94 19.23
N LEU A 328 -35.73 6.09 18.17
CA LEU A 328 -36.62 6.27 17.03
C LEU A 328 -38.09 6.19 17.42
N MET A 329 -38.48 5.20 18.25
CA MET A 329 -39.85 5.07 18.77
C MET A 329 -40.26 6.32 19.57
N LEU A 330 -39.38 6.79 20.46
CA LEU A 330 -39.65 8.01 21.24
C LEU A 330 -39.80 9.24 20.32
N ALA A 331 -38.90 9.43 19.36
CA ALA A 331 -38.98 10.52 18.39
C ALA A 331 -40.29 10.46 17.53
N THR A 332 -40.69 9.25 17.17
CA THR A 332 -41.96 9.00 16.46
C THR A 332 -43.16 9.39 17.33
N ALA A 333 -43.21 8.95 18.57
CA ALA A 333 -44.28 9.32 19.51
C ALA A 333 -44.37 10.84 19.70
N GLN A 334 -43.22 11.49 19.92
CA GLN A 334 -43.15 12.95 20.06
C GLN A 334 -43.62 13.71 18.84
N ALA A 335 -43.39 13.17 17.63
CA ALA A 335 -43.82 13.79 16.38
C ALA A 335 -45.33 13.62 16.15
N LEU A 336 -45.92 12.47 16.49
CA LEU A 336 -47.31 12.14 16.18
C LEU A 336 -48.31 12.53 17.28
N ALA A 337 -47.97 12.38 18.56
CA ALA A 337 -48.86 12.59 19.69
C ALA A 337 -49.50 13.98 19.74
N PRO A 338 -48.80 15.10 19.46
CA PRO A 338 -49.43 16.43 19.40
C PRO A 338 -50.50 16.56 18.30
N HIS A 339 -50.45 15.66 17.32
CA HIS A 339 -51.32 15.68 16.12
C HIS A 339 -52.24 14.45 16.06
N VAL A 340 -52.49 13.80 17.18
CA VAL A 340 -53.28 12.57 17.29
C VAL A 340 -54.70 12.71 16.68
N ALA A 341 -55.29 13.91 16.65
CA ALA A 341 -56.58 14.18 16.04
C ALA A 341 -56.59 13.98 14.50
N LEU A 342 -55.42 13.97 13.84
CA LEU A 342 -55.29 13.68 12.41
C LEU A 342 -55.22 12.18 12.11
N LEU A 343 -54.99 11.35 13.12
CA LEU A 343 -54.92 9.91 12.99
C LEU A 343 -56.32 9.30 13.17
N GLU A 344 -56.68 8.32 12.36
CA GLU A 344 -57.90 7.53 12.56
C GLU A 344 -57.79 6.60 13.76
N ASP A 345 -58.91 6.10 14.27
CA ASP A 345 -58.89 5.06 15.32
C ASP A 345 -58.27 3.78 14.77
N GLY A 346 -57.36 3.19 15.52
CA GLY A 346 -56.63 1.99 15.07
C GLY A 346 -55.55 2.28 14.04
N PHE A 347 -54.99 3.50 13.98
CA PHE A 347 -53.93 3.85 13.05
C PHE A 347 -52.64 3.02 13.31
N HIS A 348 -52.19 2.26 12.33
CA HIS A 348 -51.04 1.37 12.45
C HIS A 348 -49.74 2.15 12.39
N VAL A 349 -48.81 1.83 13.28
CA VAL A 349 -47.43 2.35 13.28
C VAL A 349 -46.46 1.17 13.29
N GLY A 350 -45.89 0.89 12.13
CA GLY A 350 -44.91 -0.19 11.92
C GLY A 350 -43.53 0.24 12.35
N VAL A 351 -42.84 -0.57 13.13
CA VAL A 351 -41.45 -0.33 13.59
C VAL A 351 -40.62 -1.58 13.39
N ASN A 352 -39.52 -1.44 12.66
CA ASN A 352 -38.59 -2.52 12.41
C ASN A 352 -37.80 -2.90 13.67
N ILE A 353 -37.78 -4.19 14.03
CA ILE A 353 -37.00 -4.75 15.12
C ILE A 353 -36.12 -5.91 14.64
N THR A 354 -35.14 -6.29 15.43
CA THR A 354 -34.21 -7.39 15.18
C THR A 354 -34.22 -8.40 16.33
N ALA A 355 -33.59 -9.55 16.13
CA ALA A 355 -33.43 -10.55 17.20
C ALA A 355 -32.78 -9.99 18.47
N ASP A 356 -31.96 -8.96 18.36
CA ASP A 356 -31.32 -8.33 19.52
C ASP A 356 -32.30 -7.66 20.48
N HIS A 357 -33.44 -7.16 19.97
CA HIS A 357 -34.50 -6.56 20.79
C HIS A 357 -35.27 -7.62 21.62
N CYS A 358 -35.21 -8.88 21.18
CA CYS A 358 -35.96 -9.97 21.79
C CYS A 358 -35.14 -10.83 22.76
N ARG A 359 -33.93 -10.38 23.14
CA ARG A 359 -33.06 -11.11 24.07
C ARG A 359 -33.55 -11.09 25.53
N ASP A 360 -34.31 -10.07 25.88
CA ASP A 360 -34.90 -9.89 27.20
C ASP A 360 -36.28 -9.20 27.08
N LEU A 361 -36.87 -8.84 28.21
CA LEU A 361 -38.20 -8.23 28.25
C LEU A 361 -38.19 -6.68 28.12
N SER A 362 -37.03 -6.05 27.84
CA SER A 362 -36.92 -4.57 27.82
C SER A 362 -37.75 -3.93 26.69
N LEU A 363 -37.98 -4.67 25.59
CA LEU A 363 -38.82 -4.20 24.48
C LEU A 363 -40.27 -3.92 24.94
N LEU A 364 -40.79 -4.62 25.97
CA LEU A 364 -42.13 -4.35 26.55
C LEU A 364 -42.22 -2.94 27.10
N ASP A 365 -41.19 -2.50 27.82
CA ASP A 365 -41.14 -1.17 28.42
C ASP A 365 -41.08 -0.07 27.35
N ASP A 366 -40.33 -0.35 26.26
CA ASP A 366 -40.22 0.54 25.11
C ASP A 366 -41.57 0.68 24.37
N CYS A 367 -42.27 -0.44 24.14
CA CYS A 367 -43.64 -0.45 23.54
C CYS A 367 -44.65 0.23 24.45
N GLN A 368 -44.62 -0.05 25.74
CA GLN A 368 -45.53 0.61 26.68
C GLN A 368 -45.28 2.13 26.71
N THR A 369 -44.03 2.55 26.78
CA THR A 369 -43.65 3.97 26.74
C THR A 369 -44.16 4.64 25.46
N PHE A 370 -44.02 4.00 24.32
CA PHE A 370 -44.56 4.51 23.06
C PHE A 370 -46.10 4.68 23.09
N LEU A 371 -46.82 3.61 23.46
CA LEU A 371 -48.30 3.61 23.49
C LEU A 371 -48.89 4.58 24.47
N GLN A 372 -48.25 4.87 25.61
CA GLN A 372 -48.68 5.83 26.60
C GLN A 372 -48.78 7.29 26.08
N HIS A 373 -48.15 7.61 24.95
CA HIS A 373 -48.26 8.94 24.33
C HIS A 373 -49.58 9.13 23.56
N PHE A 374 -50.35 8.07 23.36
CA PHE A 374 -51.58 8.10 22.59
C PHE A 374 -52.80 7.70 23.43
N PRO A 375 -54.01 8.22 23.12
CA PRO A 375 -55.25 7.71 23.68
C PRO A 375 -55.43 6.22 23.39
N PRO A 376 -55.98 5.42 24.31
CA PRO A 376 -56.26 4.00 24.08
C PRO A 376 -57.01 3.73 22.77
N GLY A 377 -56.57 2.78 21.98
CA GLY A 377 -57.20 2.40 20.70
C GLY A 377 -56.92 3.34 19.53
N ARG A 378 -56.26 4.49 19.74
CA ARG A 378 -55.95 5.43 18.66
C ARG A 378 -54.84 4.93 17.74
N VAL A 379 -53.81 4.33 18.30
CA VAL A 379 -52.67 3.79 17.57
C VAL A 379 -52.51 2.31 17.88
N VAL A 380 -52.21 1.53 16.86
CA VAL A 380 -51.79 0.13 16.95
C VAL A 380 -50.33 0.06 16.59
N LEU A 381 -49.47 -0.28 17.55
CA LEU A 381 -48.06 -0.52 17.29
C LEU A 381 -47.87 -1.88 16.65
N THR A 382 -47.19 -1.92 15.50
CA THR A 382 -46.82 -3.17 14.81
C THR A 382 -45.30 -3.30 14.79
N LEU A 383 -44.79 -4.41 15.35
CA LEU A 383 -43.34 -4.71 15.33
C LEU A 383 -43.03 -5.61 14.12
N GLU A 384 -42.11 -5.18 13.28
CA GLU A 384 -41.77 -5.83 12.03
C GLU A 384 -40.41 -6.57 12.17
N LEU A 385 -40.44 -7.88 11.94
CA LEU A 385 -39.29 -8.77 12.02
C LEU A 385 -38.94 -9.31 10.64
N THR A 386 -37.71 -9.17 10.21
CA THR A 386 -37.26 -9.73 8.92
C THR A 386 -37.08 -11.23 8.97
N GLU A 387 -37.49 -11.93 7.91
CA GLU A 387 -37.34 -13.38 7.75
C GLU A 387 -35.89 -13.87 7.86
N ARG A 388 -34.94 -13.07 7.39
CA ARG A 388 -33.51 -13.46 7.30
C ARG A 388 -32.82 -13.70 8.65
N LYS A 389 -33.37 -13.17 9.74
CA LYS A 389 -32.85 -13.31 11.10
C LYS A 389 -33.91 -13.85 12.04
N LEU A 390 -34.37 -15.08 11.76
CA LEU A 390 -35.36 -15.76 12.59
C LEU A 390 -34.90 -15.85 14.05
N LEU A 391 -35.82 -15.52 14.94
CA LEU A 391 -35.64 -15.66 16.38
C LEU A 391 -35.66 -17.13 16.76
N GLU A 392 -34.77 -17.52 17.67
CA GLU A 392 -34.90 -18.81 18.32
C GLU A 392 -36.09 -18.77 19.29
N PRO A 393 -36.98 -19.78 19.28
CA PRO A 393 -38.11 -19.86 20.20
C PRO A 393 -37.67 -20.28 21.62
N THR A 394 -36.98 -19.35 22.28
CA THR A 394 -36.59 -19.52 23.67
C THR A 394 -37.79 -19.21 24.59
N PRO A 395 -37.79 -19.70 25.85
CA PRO A 395 -38.83 -19.34 26.81
C PRO A 395 -39.00 -17.83 26.97
N VAL A 396 -37.91 -17.06 26.92
CA VAL A 396 -37.93 -15.60 27.05
C VAL A 396 -38.56 -14.92 25.84
N THR A 397 -38.25 -15.38 24.62
CA THR A 397 -38.85 -14.81 23.41
C THR A 397 -40.34 -15.12 23.31
N LEU A 398 -40.79 -16.34 23.70
CA LEU A 398 -42.19 -16.70 23.69
C LEU A 398 -42.98 -15.88 24.75
N GLU A 399 -42.46 -15.73 25.95
CA GLU A 399 -43.03 -14.89 27.00
C GLU A 399 -43.13 -13.40 26.56
N LEU A 400 -42.08 -12.90 25.91
CA LEU A 400 -42.08 -11.53 25.39
C LEU A 400 -43.24 -11.30 24.41
N PHE A 401 -43.39 -12.18 23.42
CA PHE A 401 -44.44 -12.04 22.39
C PHE A 401 -45.86 -12.20 22.97
N GLU A 402 -46.03 -13.10 23.94
CA GLU A 402 -47.31 -13.25 24.65
C GLU A 402 -47.68 -11.94 25.39
N LYS A 403 -46.73 -11.32 26.08
CA LYS A 403 -46.93 -10.06 26.79
C LYS A 403 -47.13 -8.87 25.84
N LEU A 404 -46.45 -8.83 24.67
CA LEU A 404 -46.65 -7.82 23.64
C LEU A 404 -48.08 -7.87 23.12
N HIS A 405 -48.61 -9.04 22.76
CA HIS A 405 -49.98 -9.22 22.35
C HIS A 405 -50.98 -8.81 23.46
N ALA A 406 -50.68 -9.12 24.73
CA ALA A 406 -51.53 -8.67 25.84
C ALA A 406 -51.57 -7.13 25.98
N GLN A 407 -50.55 -6.41 25.51
CA GLN A 407 -50.54 -4.94 25.40
C GLN A 407 -51.21 -4.39 24.14
N GLY A 408 -51.71 -5.27 23.24
CA GLY A 408 -52.30 -4.85 21.94
C GLY A 408 -51.23 -4.51 20.88
N VAL A 409 -49.99 -4.94 21.05
CA VAL A 409 -48.95 -4.82 20.02
C VAL A 409 -49.09 -5.95 19.02
N MET A 410 -49.07 -5.63 17.74
CA MET A 410 -49.13 -6.60 16.65
C MET A 410 -47.76 -6.95 16.16
N ILE A 411 -47.59 -8.15 15.62
CA ILE A 411 -46.32 -8.67 15.09
C ILE A 411 -46.46 -8.91 13.59
N ALA A 412 -45.57 -8.35 12.79
CA ALA A 412 -45.48 -8.57 11.36
C ALA A 412 -44.17 -9.30 11.00
N LEU A 413 -44.29 -10.27 10.10
CA LEU A 413 -43.11 -10.88 9.48
C LEU A 413 -42.81 -10.21 8.16
N ASP A 414 -41.63 -9.60 8.08
CA ASP A 414 -41.18 -8.81 6.95
C ASP A 414 -40.31 -9.59 5.96
N ASP A 415 -40.22 -9.14 4.70
CA ASP A 415 -39.47 -9.76 3.59
C ASP A 415 -39.84 -11.23 3.31
N PHE A 416 -41.08 -11.64 3.53
CA PHE A 416 -41.51 -13.04 3.41
C PHE A 416 -41.30 -13.59 2.00
N GLY A 417 -40.73 -14.80 1.94
CA GLY A 417 -40.43 -15.53 0.71
C GLY A 417 -39.00 -15.35 0.18
N THR A 418 -38.20 -14.49 0.81
CA THR A 418 -36.77 -14.29 0.42
C THR A 418 -35.80 -15.19 1.17
N GLY A 419 -36.26 -15.95 2.18
CA GLY A 419 -35.44 -16.79 3.07
C GLY A 419 -36.00 -18.21 3.25
N VAL A 420 -35.71 -18.82 4.38
CA VAL A 420 -36.13 -20.18 4.76
C VAL A 420 -37.22 -20.10 5.82
N SER A 421 -38.41 -19.66 5.46
CA SER A 421 -39.54 -19.59 6.40
C SER A 421 -40.06 -20.98 6.74
N SER A 422 -40.04 -21.27 8.02
CA SER A 422 -40.77 -22.41 8.57
C SER A 422 -42.20 -21.99 8.94
N LEU A 423 -43.23 -22.62 8.36
CA LEU A 423 -44.62 -22.43 8.75
C LEU A 423 -44.85 -22.62 10.27
N ASN A 424 -43.98 -23.39 10.89
CA ASN A 424 -43.99 -23.59 12.33
C ASN A 424 -43.63 -22.30 13.10
N TYR A 425 -42.81 -21.46 12.51
CA TYR A 425 -42.41 -20.16 13.08
C TYR A 425 -43.61 -19.20 13.19
N LEU A 426 -44.40 -19.05 12.11
CA LEU A 426 -45.59 -18.19 12.07
C LEU A 426 -46.58 -18.58 13.18
N ARG A 427 -46.81 -19.89 13.38
CA ARG A 427 -47.71 -20.40 14.41
C ARG A 427 -47.16 -20.22 15.82
N GLN A 428 -45.86 -20.43 16.01
CA GLN A 428 -45.21 -20.42 17.32
C GLN A 428 -45.15 -19.03 17.93
N PHE A 429 -44.90 -18.01 17.11
CA PHE A 429 -44.84 -16.61 17.53
C PHE A 429 -46.16 -15.86 17.37
N LYS A 430 -47.25 -16.52 16.92
CA LYS A 430 -48.54 -15.90 16.70
C LYS A 430 -48.45 -14.60 15.91
N VAL A 431 -47.79 -14.67 14.73
CA VAL A 431 -47.64 -13.52 13.82
C VAL A 431 -49.03 -13.05 13.39
N ASP A 432 -49.27 -11.74 13.36
CA ASP A 432 -50.56 -11.12 12.97
C ASP A 432 -50.59 -10.75 11.48
N TYR A 433 -49.44 -10.27 10.96
CA TYR A 433 -49.30 -9.79 9.58
C TYR A 433 -48.13 -10.44 8.87
N LEU A 434 -48.31 -10.65 7.57
CA LEU A 434 -47.28 -11.07 6.66
C LEU A 434 -47.04 -9.96 5.63
N LYS A 435 -45.81 -9.43 5.55
CA LYS A 435 -45.40 -8.43 4.56
C LYS A 435 -44.76 -9.14 3.37
N ILE A 436 -45.36 -8.93 2.19
CA ILE A 436 -44.85 -9.50 0.93
C ILE A 436 -43.81 -8.55 0.36
N ASP A 437 -42.59 -9.08 0.20
CA ASP A 437 -41.45 -8.31 -0.33
C ASP A 437 -41.71 -7.75 -1.73
N GLN A 438 -41.20 -6.56 -1.98
CA GLN A 438 -41.32 -5.83 -3.25
C GLN A 438 -40.91 -6.66 -4.48
N SER A 439 -39.98 -7.63 -4.34
CA SER A 439 -39.54 -8.47 -5.47
C SER A 439 -40.68 -9.33 -6.03
N PHE A 440 -41.62 -9.80 -5.17
CA PHE A 440 -42.80 -10.54 -5.61
C PHE A 440 -43.85 -9.62 -6.22
N VAL A 441 -44.06 -8.43 -5.66
CA VAL A 441 -44.97 -7.43 -6.20
C VAL A 441 -44.52 -6.93 -7.58
N ALA A 442 -43.20 -6.78 -7.78
CA ALA A 442 -42.63 -6.40 -9.07
C ALA A 442 -42.88 -7.43 -10.19
N MET A 443 -43.16 -8.68 -9.85
CA MET A 443 -43.47 -9.74 -10.82
C MET A 443 -44.90 -9.70 -11.36
N ILE A 444 -45.76 -8.88 -10.80
CA ILE A 444 -47.15 -8.73 -11.26
C ILE A 444 -47.18 -8.18 -12.69
N GLY A 445 -47.83 -8.92 -13.61
CA GLY A 445 -47.84 -8.62 -15.03
C GLY A 445 -46.65 -9.20 -15.83
N GLY A 446 -45.77 -9.95 -15.16
CA GLY A 446 -44.65 -10.71 -15.75
C GLY A 446 -45.02 -12.11 -16.19
N ASP A 447 -44.10 -13.07 -15.97
CA ASP A 447 -44.33 -14.46 -16.34
C ASP A 447 -45.31 -15.19 -15.38
N ALA A 448 -46.01 -16.22 -15.91
CA ALA A 448 -47.04 -16.95 -15.17
C ALA A 448 -46.51 -17.70 -13.93
N LEU A 449 -45.25 -18.12 -13.91
CA LEU A 449 -44.65 -18.87 -12.79
C LEU A 449 -44.44 -17.95 -11.58
N SER A 450 -43.89 -16.78 -11.83
CA SER A 450 -43.62 -15.76 -10.80
C SER A 450 -44.93 -15.27 -10.16
N GLN A 451 -45.99 -15.08 -10.97
CA GLN A 451 -47.31 -14.71 -10.50
C GLN A 451 -47.92 -15.80 -9.62
N HIS A 452 -47.73 -17.07 -9.97
CA HIS A 452 -48.22 -18.22 -9.18
C HIS A 452 -47.61 -18.30 -7.79
N ILE A 453 -46.35 -17.88 -7.63
CA ILE A 453 -45.68 -17.84 -6.30
C ILE A 453 -46.38 -16.79 -5.42
N LEU A 454 -46.62 -15.60 -5.93
CA LEU A 454 -47.34 -14.54 -5.20
C LEU A 454 -48.73 -15.00 -4.77
N ASP A 455 -49.51 -15.61 -5.69
CA ASP A 455 -50.83 -16.17 -5.39
C ASP A 455 -50.77 -17.23 -4.27
N THR A 456 -49.78 -18.08 -4.31
CA THR A 456 -49.55 -19.09 -3.28
C THR A 456 -49.25 -18.47 -1.90
N ILE A 457 -48.48 -17.40 -1.85
CA ILE A 457 -48.21 -16.65 -0.60
C ILE A 457 -49.51 -16.04 -0.06
N ILE A 458 -50.31 -15.42 -0.90
CA ILE A 458 -51.60 -14.81 -0.50
C ILE A 458 -52.57 -15.89 0.01
N GLU A 459 -52.70 -17.03 -0.71
CA GLU A 459 -53.52 -18.14 -0.26
C GLU A 459 -53.08 -18.76 1.07
N LEU A 460 -51.76 -18.87 1.25
CA LEU A 460 -51.18 -19.36 2.48
C LEU A 460 -51.52 -18.49 3.67
N SER A 461 -51.37 -17.18 3.51
CA SER A 461 -51.69 -16.17 4.54
C SER A 461 -53.15 -16.25 4.94
N ALA A 462 -54.07 -16.33 3.96
CA ALA A 462 -55.51 -16.49 4.20
C ALA A 462 -55.85 -17.81 4.96
N LYS A 463 -55.15 -18.90 4.63
CA LYS A 463 -55.36 -20.18 5.34
C LYS A 463 -54.84 -20.19 6.78
N LEU A 464 -53.92 -19.30 7.08
CA LEU A 464 -53.30 -19.12 8.42
C LEU A 464 -54.00 -18.01 9.22
N ASP A 465 -55.01 -17.35 8.66
CA ASP A 465 -55.70 -16.22 9.26
C ASP A 465 -54.77 -15.00 9.58
N LEU A 466 -53.80 -14.77 8.66
CA LEU A 466 -52.83 -13.67 8.75
C LEU A 466 -53.27 -12.51 7.88
N GLY A 467 -53.18 -11.28 8.40
CA GLY A 467 -53.32 -10.08 7.59
C GLY A 467 -52.15 -9.95 6.60
N ILE A 468 -52.38 -9.36 5.45
CA ILE A 468 -51.39 -9.24 4.38
C ILE A 468 -51.08 -7.78 4.08
N VAL A 469 -49.79 -7.45 4.06
CA VAL A 469 -49.28 -6.16 3.60
C VAL A 469 -48.41 -6.40 2.37
N ALA A 470 -48.70 -5.76 1.25
CA ALA A 470 -47.87 -5.84 0.04
C ALA A 470 -46.99 -4.58 -0.08
N GLU A 471 -45.68 -4.82 -0.27
CA GLU A 471 -44.70 -3.74 -0.39
C GLU A 471 -44.27 -3.49 -1.83
N GLY A 472 -43.72 -2.29 -2.07
CA GLY A 472 -43.16 -1.91 -3.37
C GLY A 472 -44.21 -1.76 -4.46
N VAL A 473 -45.44 -1.36 -4.12
CA VAL A 473 -46.49 -1.06 -5.11
C VAL A 473 -46.13 0.23 -5.84
N GLU A 474 -45.83 0.14 -7.13
CA GLU A 474 -45.40 1.29 -7.95
C GLU A 474 -46.38 1.64 -9.05
N THR A 475 -47.24 0.68 -9.45
CA THR A 475 -48.18 0.86 -10.55
C THR A 475 -49.62 0.55 -10.14
N GLU A 476 -50.60 1.16 -10.85
CA GLU A 476 -52.02 0.87 -10.66
C GLU A 476 -52.36 -0.61 -10.97
N VAL A 477 -51.66 -1.23 -11.91
CA VAL A 477 -51.86 -2.64 -12.26
C VAL A 477 -51.54 -3.53 -11.06
N GLN A 478 -50.42 -3.25 -10.37
CA GLN A 478 -50.04 -3.97 -9.14
C GLN A 478 -51.06 -3.75 -8.04
N ARG A 479 -51.45 -2.52 -7.77
CA ARG A 479 -52.49 -2.15 -6.81
C ARG A 479 -53.78 -2.94 -7.04
N ASP A 480 -54.31 -2.91 -8.27
CA ASP A 480 -55.59 -3.53 -8.62
C ASP A 480 -55.53 -5.05 -8.58
N TYR A 481 -54.35 -5.62 -8.90
CA TYR A 481 -54.11 -7.04 -8.78
C TYR A 481 -54.19 -7.47 -7.32
N LEU A 482 -53.43 -6.84 -6.43
CA LEU A 482 -53.35 -7.12 -4.99
C LEU A 482 -54.73 -6.93 -4.32
N ALA A 483 -55.46 -5.87 -4.72
CA ALA A 483 -56.79 -5.60 -4.22
C ALA A 483 -57.79 -6.73 -4.56
N ARG A 484 -57.76 -7.25 -5.79
CA ARG A 484 -58.62 -8.37 -6.22
C ARG A 484 -58.32 -9.70 -5.54
N HIS A 485 -57.05 -9.89 -5.08
CA HIS A 485 -56.63 -11.11 -4.41
C HIS A 485 -56.77 -11.03 -2.89
N GLY A 486 -57.37 -9.97 -2.34
CA GLY A 486 -57.73 -9.85 -0.94
C GLY A 486 -56.56 -9.45 -0.03
N VAL A 487 -55.55 -8.76 -0.56
CA VAL A 487 -54.47 -8.16 0.26
C VAL A 487 -55.06 -7.02 1.09
N ASP A 488 -54.84 -7.00 2.41
CA ASP A 488 -55.47 -6.06 3.34
C ASP A 488 -54.85 -4.66 3.25
N PHE A 489 -53.53 -4.59 3.14
CA PHE A 489 -52.81 -3.32 3.10
C PHE A 489 -51.77 -3.31 1.99
N GLN A 490 -51.49 -2.12 1.48
CA GLN A 490 -50.53 -1.91 0.40
C GLN A 490 -49.62 -0.72 0.72
N GLN A 491 -48.35 -0.84 0.37
CA GLN A 491 -47.33 0.19 0.56
C GLN A 491 -46.47 0.29 -0.68
N GLY A 492 -46.08 1.51 -1.07
CA GLY A 492 -45.18 1.69 -2.20
C GLY A 492 -45.18 3.12 -2.75
N TYR A 493 -44.35 3.34 -3.76
CA TYR A 493 -44.16 4.67 -4.35
C TYR A 493 -45.36 5.16 -5.17
N LEU A 494 -46.28 4.28 -5.50
CA LEU A 494 -47.58 4.68 -6.08
C LEU A 494 -48.36 5.59 -5.13
N PHE A 495 -48.31 5.31 -3.82
CA PHE A 495 -49.06 6.04 -2.80
C PHE A 495 -48.26 7.20 -2.23
N ALA A 496 -47.03 6.91 -1.73
CA ALA A 496 -46.11 7.93 -1.25
C ALA A 496 -44.69 7.35 -1.05
N ARG A 497 -43.71 8.23 -1.16
CA ARG A 497 -42.32 7.91 -0.74
C ARG A 497 -42.16 8.15 0.76
N PRO A 498 -41.13 7.52 1.43
CA PRO A 498 -40.78 7.86 2.80
C PRO A 498 -40.53 9.38 2.95
N MET A 499 -41.22 10.01 3.89
CA MET A 499 -41.17 11.45 4.10
C MET A 499 -40.91 11.82 5.56
N PRO A 500 -40.37 12.99 5.87
CA PRO A 500 -40.19 13.47 7.24
C PRO A 500 -41.53 13.83 7.89
N ALA A 501 -41.57 13.95 9.23
CA ALA A 501 -42.79 14.18 10.00
C ALA A 501 -43.62 15.37 9.54
N HIS A 502 -43.00 16.50 9.19
CA HIS A 502 -43.72 17.70 8.76
C HIS A 502 -44.49 17.49 7.45
N GLU A 503 -43.93 16.75 6.49
CA GLU A 503 -44.62 16.43 5.23
C GLU A 503 -45.77 15.45 5.47
N LEU A 504 -45.56 14.42 6.31
CA LEU A 504 -46.62 13.49 6.72
C LEU A 504 -47.82 14.23 7.32
N LEU A 505 -47.59 15.11 8.28
CA LEU A 505 -48.61 15.84 8.98
C LEU A 505 -49.38 16.79 8.05
N LEU A 506 -48.70 17.45 7.12
CA LEU A 506 -49.34 18.27 6.09
C LEU A 506 -50.25 17.43 5.18
N ALA A 507 -49.79 16.26 4.75
CA ALA A 507 -50.55 15.37 3.91
C ALA A 507 -51.76 14.77 4.64
N LEU A 508 -51.66 14.43 5.93
CA LEU A 508 -52.78 14.00 6.75
C LEU A 508 -53.84 15.11 6.93
N ALA A 509 -53.38 16.34 7.16
CA ALA A 509 -54.29 17.48 7.31
C ALA A 509 -55.00 17.92 6.01
N ALA A 510 -54.40 17.62 4.86
CA ALA A 510 -54.99 17.96 3.55
C ALA A 510 -56.13 17.02 3.09
N ARG A 511 -56.41 15.95 3.82
CA ARG A 511 -57.42 14.96 3.49
C ARG A 511 -58.85 15.52 3.68
N PRO A 512 -59.81 15.13 2.83
CA PRO A 512 -61.20 15.48 3.03
C PRO A 512 -61.73 14.94 4.37
N GLY A 513 -62.19 15.81 5.27
CA GLY A 513 -62.73 15.44 6.59
C GLY A 513 -61.74 15.57 7.76
N SER A 514 -60.46 15.85 7.50
CA SER A 514 -59.46 16.05 8.58
C SER A 514 -59.70 17.34 9.36
N PRO A 515 -59.50 17.35 10.69
CA PRO A 515 -59.53 18.58 11.48
C PRO A 515 -58.41 19.52 11.03
N ARG A 516 -58.73 20.82 10.90
CA ARG A 516 -57.74 21.85 10.51
C ARG A 516 -56.67 21.97 11.61
N LEU A 517 -55.41 21.88 11.24
CA LEU A 517 -54.28 22.17 12.13
C LEU A 517 -54.46 23.60 12.70
N PRO A 518 -54.23 23.85 14.00
CA PRO A 518 -54.15 25.19 14.53
C PRO A 518 -53.02 25.95 13.84
N GLN A 519 -53.32 27.12 13.28
CA GLN A 519 -52.32 28.00 12.69
C GLN A 519 -51.37 28.48 13.81
N GLY A 520 -50.33 27.72 14.09
CA GLY A 520 -49.20 28.15 14.91
C GLY A 520 -48.34 29.13 14.09
N ASN A 521 -48.06 30.27 14.64
CA ASN A 521 -47.20 31.31 14.10
C ASN A 521 -45.93 30.66 13.51
N ALA A 522 -45.79 30.77 12.19
CA ALA A 522 -44.54 30.42 11.53
C ALA A 522 -43.41 31.32 12.09
N PRO A 523 -42.28 30.78 12.50
CA PRO A 523 -41.11 31.62 12.79
C PRO A 523 -40.67 32.25 11.47
N GLU A 524 -40.59 33.56 11.44
CA GLU A 524 -39.93 34.36 10.41
C GLU A 524 -38.47 33.89 10.29
N ILE A 525 -38.19 33.02 9.31
CA ILE A 525 -36.80 32.73 8.95
C ILE A 525 -36.35 33.86 8.04
N MET A 526 -35.48 34.71 8.62
CA MET A 526 -34.76 35.77 7.97
C MET A 526 -34.22 35.31 6.61
N ARG A 527 -34.57 36.07 5.57
CA ARG A 527 -33.81 36.17 4.33
C ARG A 527 -32.50 36.87 4.65
N GLY A 528 -31.38 36.18 4.49
CA GLY A 528 -30.02 36.70 4.57
C GLY A 528 -29.11 35.77 3.81
#